data_dd95bd1fa2e3ce833ba517ac19c96cad
#
_entry.id   dd95bd1fa2e3ce833ba517ac19c96cad
#
_cell.length_a   1.000
_cell.length_b   1.000
_cell.length_c   1.000
_cell.angle_alpha   90.00
_cell.angle_beta   90.00
_cell.angle_gamma   90.00
#
_symmetry.space_group_name_H-M   'P 1'
#
loop_
_entity.id
_entity.type
_entity.pdbx_description
1 polymer ?
#
loop_
_entity_poly.entity_id
_entity_poly.type
_entity_poly.pdbx_seq_one_letter_code
_entity_poly.pdbx_strand_id
1 'polypeptide(L)'
;MVPLFTAMEKTFNFKVLGCRMNHAEQREMESVLRSRGLTPSTDSPDIEVVHTCSVTGQAAAKSRNAIRRARKNGKTVFVTGCFTGTDPDVAQELGDVIVKQEGDIPMIERFAQSVDAYLERPSSEANQRPETISLPIATLPTTKANHVRAELRIQDGCDAHCTFCIIPKIRTTLRSKTIDDVVTEAARLVELGHQEIVFTGVFIGAFGHETALRRKQKTPDAEHLADLFDAVAQVNGLKRLRISSMEPGDVTEPLLDAMVANQPIVVPHLHLPLQSGSDQVLRKMNRQYGIEDYLDMIAMTKDRLTIDGMPPAITTDIICGFPTETDEDFAQTVKVVKNVGYLHIHVFPYSIRTGTAAARWKQLPTAVVRKRVNQLLELDEMLSLSYRNQLLGKQVEVMLEQDVGDDSWKGRCEHYAEVTLKTSGDKGALVSAKVTEVTQESTLAIPTLQII
;
A
#
# COMPACT_ATOMS: atom_id res chain seq x y z
N MET A 1 21.33 48.16 -14.42
CA MET A 1 21.97 46.92 -13.96
C MET A 1 21.20 46.48 -12.71
N VAL A 2 20.17 45.68 -12.91
CA VAL A 2 19.35 45.14 -11.80
C VAL A 2 20.11 43.95 -11.25
N PRO A 3 20.35 43.84 -9.94
CA PRO A 3 21.02 42.67 -9.40
C PRO A 3 20.12 41.46 -9.60
N LEU A 4 20.62 40.46 -10.34
CA LEU A 4 20.06 39.09 -10.32
C LEU A 4 20.23 38.58 -8.88
N PHE A 5 19.17 38.65 -8.09
CA PHE A 5 19.05 37.85 -6.92
C PHE A 5 18.96 36.41 -7.41
N THR A 6 20.07 35.68 -7.35
CA THR A 6 20.06 34.23 -7.37
C THR A 6 19.25 33.80 -6.13
N ALA A 7 18.00 33.48 -6.34
CA ALA A 7 17.20 32.80 -5.30
C ALA A 7 18.00 31.55 -4.92
N MET A 8 18.43 31.46 -3.67
CA MET A 8 19.08 30.24 -3.17
C MET A 8 18.11 29.09 -3.43
N GLU A 9 18.54 28.10 -4.21
CA GLU A 9 17.78 26.89 -4.48
C GLU A 9 17.50 26.20 -3.15
N LYS A 10 16.24 26.27 -2.67
CA LYS A 10 15.83 25.58 -1.45
C LYS A 10 15.86 24.07 -1.67
N THR A 11 16.27 23.37 -0.64
CA THR A 11 16.42 21.92 -0.65
C THR A 11 15.38 21.22 0.23
N PHE A 12 15.04 19.98 -0.09
CA PHE A 12 14.08 19.20 0.69
C PHE A 12 14.53 17.78 0.93
N ASN A 13 13.94 17.15 1.96
CA ASN A 13 14.02 15.73 2.24
C ASN A 13 12.67 15.21 2.71
N PHE A 14 12.46 13.90 2.55
CA PHE A 14 11.27 13.20 3.04
C PHE A 14 11.59 12.22 4.17
N LYS A 15 10.74 12.22 5.18
CA LYS A 15 10.64 11.15 6.17
C LYS A 15 9.25 10.52 6.05
N VAL A 16 9.15 9.41 5.34
CA VAL A 16 7.89 8.70 5.12
C VAL A 16 7.71 7.61 6.17
N LEU A 17 6.52 7.57 6.74
CA LEU A 17 6.10 6.59 7.73
C LEU A 17 4.76 6.00 7.30
N GLY A 18 4.60 4.69 7.40
CA GLY A 18 3.29 4.06 7.22
C GLY A 18 3.19 3.09 6.06
N CYS A 19 2.11 3.18 5.30
CA CYS A 19 1.69 2.19 4.32
C CYS A 19 2.12 2.56 2.88
N ARG A 20 1.78 1.69 1.92
CA ARG A 20 2.03 1.91 0.49
C ARG A 20 1.43 3.21 -0.04
N MET A 21 0.25 3.61 0.45
CA MET A 21 -0.34 4.91 0.13
C MET A 21 0.61 6.07 0.43
N ASN A 22 1.29 6.05 1.58
CA ASN A 22 2.22 7.11 1.95
C ASN A 22 3.42 7.17 1.01
N HIS A 23 3.89 6.05 0.49
CA HIS A 23 4.97 6.03 -0.51
C HIS A 23 4.52 6.54 -1.88
N ALA A 24 3.29 6.23 -2.29
CA ALA A 24 2.72 6.79 -3.52
C ALA A 24 2.55 8.32 -3.39
N GLU A 25 1.97 8.78 -2.29
CA GLU A 25 1.78 10.22 -2.01
C GLU A 25 3.11 10.98 -1.88
N GLN A 26 4.17 10.34 -1.36
CA GLN A 26 5.51 10.94 -1.35
C GLN A 26 5.97 11.32 -2.76
N ARG A 27 5.81 10.44 -3.75
CA ARG A 27 6.24 10.73 -5.12
C ARG A 27 5.46 11.90 -5.71
N GLU A 28 4.16 11.96 -5.47
CA GLU A 28 3.34 13.08 -5.90
C GLU A 28 3.79 14.39 -5.24
N MET A 29 4.07 14.39 -3.93
CA MET A 29 4.59 15.56 -3.22
C MET A 29 6.00 15.94 -3.66
N GLU A 30 6.86 14.98 -3.93
CA GLU A 30 8.19 15.23 -4.48
C GLU A 30 8.11 15.92 -5.84
N SER A 31 7.17 15.50 -6.70
CA SER A 31 6.90 16.15 -7.95
C SER A 31 6.48 17.62 -7.78
N VAL A 32 5.63 17.91 -6.81
CA VAL A 32 5.23 19.27 -6.46
C VAL A 32 6.44 20.11 -6.08
N LEU A 33 7.32 19.65 -5.20
CA LEU A 33 8.50 20.38 -4.76
C LEU A 33 9.47 20.66 -5.92
N ARG A 34 9.74 19.64 -6.74
CA ARG A 34 10.61 19.78 -7.93
C ARG A 34 10.05 20.74 -8.96
N SER A 35 8.75 20.74 -9.22
CA SER A 35 8.11 21.69 -10.14
C SER A 35 8.19 23.15 -9.67
N ARG A 36 8.46 23.38 -8.38
CA ARG A 36 8.72 24.70 -7.79
C ARG A 36 10.21 25.04 -7.70
N GLY A 37 11.08 24.20 -8.30
CA GLY A 37 12.52 24.45 -8.35
C GLY A 37 13.28 24.04 -7.08
N LEU A 38 12.66 23.26 -6.17
CA LEU A 38 13.39 22.71 -5.04
C LEU A 38 14.14 21.44 -5.45
N THR A 39 15.29 21.21 -4.84
CA THR A 39 16.13 20.03 -5.09
C THR A 39 16.22 19.12 -3.86
N PRO A 40 16.29 17.78 -4.02
CA PRO A 40 16.41 16.87 -2.89
C PRO A 40 17.83 16.96 -2.29
N SER A 41 17.92 16.93 -0.94
CA SER A 41 19.18 16.87 -0.21
C SER A 41 19.01 16.03 1.06
N THR A 42 19.95 15.13 1.33
CA THR A 42 19.98 14.32 2.55
C THR A 42 20.78 14.96 3.68
N ASP A 43 21.76 15.81 3.35
CA ASP A 43 22.74 16.27 4.32
C ASP A 43 22.25 17.44 5.18
N SER A 44 21.61 18.43 4.59
CA SER A 44 21.07 19.58 5.33
C SER A 44 19.93 20.24 4.56
N PRO A 45 18.76 19.59 4.40
CA PRO A 45 17.64 20.16 3.68
C PRO A 45 17.05 21.36 4.42
N ASP A 46 16.60 22.37 3.68
CA ASP A 46 15.85 23.52 4.22
C ASP A 46 14.48 23.10 4.71
N ILE A 47 13.87 22.15 4.00
CA ILE A 47 12.54 21.59 4.31
C ILE A 47 12.66 20.10 4.58
N GLU A 48 12.08 19.63 5.69
CA GLU A 48 11.83 18.22 5.92
C GLU A 48 10.35 17.93 5.91
N VAL A 49 9.89 17.16 4.93
CA VAL A 49 8.50 16.70 4.85
C VAL A 49 8.36 15.39 5.62
N VAL A 50 7.67 15.46 6.77
CA VAL A 50 7.34 14.27 7.56
C VAL A 50 5.95 13.79 7.18
N HIS A 51 5.92 12.78 6.30
CA HIS A 51 4.67 12.16 5.87
C HIS A 51 4.29 11.04 6.82
N THR A 52 3.17 11.24 7.53
CA THR A 52 2.85 10.55 8.78
C THR A 52 1.82 9.45 8.63
N CYS A 53 1.87 8.49 9.54
CA CYS A 53 0.87 7.44 9.69
C CYS A 53 0.28 7.45 11.11
N SER A 54 -1.01 7.09 11.21
CA SER A 54 -1.71 6.95 12.48
C SER A 54 -2.62 5.72 12.55
N VAL A 55 -2.44 4.75 11.66
CA VAL A 55 -3.28 3.53 11.62
C VAL A 55 -3.15 2.71 12.90
N THR A 56 -1.98 2.72 13.55
CA THR A 56 -1.75 2.10 14.87
C THR A 56 -1.18 3.12 15.86
N GLY A 57 -1.31 2.86 17.19
CA GLY A 57 -0.71 3.69 18.24
C GLY A 57 0.80 3.80 18.09
N GLN A 58 1.45 2.70 17.70
CA GLN A 58 2.88 2.67 17.43
C GLN A 58 3.24 3.55 16.22
N ALA A 59 2.43 3.53 15.14
CA ALA A 59 2.63 4.39 13.99
C ALA A 59 2.50 5.88 14.36
N ALA A 60 1.49 6.25 15.16
CA ALA A 60 1.34 7.61 15.67
C ALA A 60 2.53 8.04 16.55
N ALA A 61 3.02 7.15 17.43
CA ALA A 61 4.21 7.42 18.25
C ALA A 61 5.48 7.62 17.40
N LYS A 62 5.68 6.78 16.38
CA LYS A 62 6.80 6.94 15.40
C LYS A 62 6.67 8.28 14.66
N SER A 63 5.46 8.67 14.26
CA SER A 63 5.19 9.96 13.59
C SER A 63 5.59 11.14 14.48
N ARG A 64 5.11 11.19 15.73
CA ARG A 64 5.49 12.24 16.69
C ARG A 64 7.01 12.34 16.89
N ASN A 65 7.67 11.19 17.02
CA ASN A 65 9.12 11.15 17.23
C ASN A 65 9.90 11.64 15.99
N ALA A 66 9.42 11.33 14.79
CA ALA A 66 10.03 11.80 13.56
C ALA A 66 9.92 13.33 13.43
N ILE A 67 8.75 13.91 13.68
CA ILE A 67 8.52 15.36 13.65
C ILE A 67 9.44 16.07 14.67
N ARG A 68 9.49 15.57 15.91
CA ARG A 68 10.36 16.15 16.96
C ARG A 68 11.84 16.12 16.57
N ARG A 69 12.30 15.04 15.92
CA ARG A 69 13.70 14.94 15.44
C ARG A 69 13.98 15.96 14.34
N ALA A 70 13.10 16.07 13.36
CA ALA A 70 13.23 17.01 12.26
C ALA A 70 13.35 18.46 12.81
N ARG A 71 12.45 18.85 13.73
CA ARG A 71 12.45 20.17 14.34
C ARG A 71 13.72 20.48 15.14
N LYS A 72 14.27 19.51 15.89
CA LYS A 72 15.52 19.67 16.62
C LYS A 72 16.72 20.00 15.74
N ASN A 73 16.68 19.59 14.48
CA ASN A 73 17.73 19.84 13.51
C ASN A 73 17.64 21.24 12.86
N GLY A 74 16.73 22.11 13.35
CA GLY A 74 16.58 23.50 12.85
C GLY A 74 15.99 23.65 11.46
N LYS A 75 15.32 22.59 10.96
CA LYS A 75 14.70 22.56 9.63
C LYS A 75 13.27 23.08 9.68
N THR A 76 12.76 23.60 8.55
CA THR A 76 11.32 23.83 8.39
C THR A 76 10.62 22.48 8.20
N VAL A 77 9.70 22.15 9.10
CA VAL A 77 9.03 20.85 9.11
C VAL A 77 7.62 20.95 8.55
N PHE A 78 7.40 20.34 7.39
CA PHE A 78 6.08 20.12 6.82
C PHE A 78 5.53 18.80 7.35
N VAL A 79 4.37 18.84 8.03
CA VAL A 79 3.71 17.64 8.55
C VAL A 79 2.47 17.34 7.73
N THR A 80 2.39 16.14 7.18
CA THR A 80 1.28 15.69 6.34
C THR A 80 0.92 14.23 6.63
N GLY A 81 -0.16 13.71 6.02
CA GLY A 81 -0.61 12.33 6.18
C GLY A 81 -1.62 12.14 7.31
N CYS A 82 -1.92 10.90 7.66
CA CYS A 82 -3.03 10.54 8.55
C CYS A 82 -2.96 11.15 9.97
N PHE A 83 -1.75 11.38 10.49
CA PHE A 83 -1.56 11.93 11.83
C PHE A 83 -2.13 13.35 11.97
N THR A 84 -2.06 14.17 10.91
CA THR A 84 -2.59 15.54 10.94
C THR A 84 -4.12 15.59 11.10
N GLY A 85 -4.81 14.52 10.69
CA GLY A 85 -6.26 14.38 10.88
C GLY A 85 -6.67 13.72 12.19
N THR A 86 -5.81 12.85 12.77
CA THR A 86 -6.12 12.12 14.02
C THR A 86 -5.71 12.87 15.28
N ASP A 87 -4.63 13.62 15.23
CA ASP A 87 -4.04 14.35 16.35
C ASP A 87 -3.65 15.79 15.91
N PRO A 88 -4.61 16.60 15.43
CA PRO A 88 -4.33 17.89 14.79
C PRO A 88 -3.61 18.88 15.71
N ASP A 89 -3.99 18.93 16.98
CA ASP A 89 -3.39 19.86 17.96
C ASP A 89 -1.91 19.53 18.19
N VAL A 90 -1.59 18.23 18.33
CA VAL A 90 -0.21 17.78 18.49
C VAL A 90 0.61 17.98 17.20
N ALA A 91 -0.01 17.80 16.03
CA ALA A 91 0.65 18.08 14.77
C ALA A 91 1.01 19.57 14.65
N GLN A 92 0.08 20.45 15.03
CA GLN A 92 0.24 21.91 15.01
C GLN A 92 1.29 22.40 16.01
N GLU A 93 1.36 21.78 17.19
CA GLU A 93 2.41 22.09 18.18
C GLU A 93 3.82 21.71 17.69
N LEU A 94 3.94 20.60 16.97
CA LEU A 94 5.23 20.01 16.62
C LEU A 94 5.76 20.41 15.24
N GLY A 95 4.90 20.75 14.27
CA GLY A 95 5.28 21.13 12.91
C GLY A 95 5.24 22.62 12.67
N ASP A 96 5.89 23.08 11.60
CA ASP A 96 5.87 24.49 11.17
C ASP A 96 4.78 24.73 10.13
N VAL A 97 4.56 23.77 9.23
CA VAL A 97 3.50 23.78 8.21
C VAL A 97 2.70 22.49 8.30
N ILE A 98 1.39 22.59 8.51
CA ILE A 98 0.51 21.44 8.66
C ILE A 98 -0.39 21.31 7.44
N VAL A 99 -0.25 20.19 6.73
CA VAL A 99 -1.06 19.84 5.57
C VAL A 99 -2.07 18.78 5.96
N LYS A 100 -3.30 19.19 6.17
CA LYS A 100 -4.44 18.33 6.47
C LYS A 100 -5.20 17.98 5.21
N GLN A 101 -5.74 16.78 5.12
CA GLN A 101 -6.84 16.53 4.20
C GLN A 101 -8.14 17.02 4.83
N GLU A 102 -8.84 17.94 4.18
CA GLU A 102 -10.04 18.57 4.69
C GLU A 102 -10.99 18.93 3.55
N GLY A 103 -12.26 18.49 3.64
CA GLY A 103 -13.26 18.69 2.59
C GLY A 103 -12.86 18.07 1.25
N ASP A 104 -13.28 18.70 0.16
CA ASP A 104 -13.16 18.16 -1.20
C ASP A 104 -11.83 18.47 -1.91
N ILE A 105 -10.91 19.16 -1.25
CA ILE A 105 -9.60 19.46 -1.84
C ILE A 105 -8.65 18.30 -1.56
N PRO A 106 -8.07 17.67 -2.60
CA PRO A 106 -7.09 16.61 -2.43
C PRO A 106 -5.89 17.05 -1.59
N MET A 107 -5.32 16.14 -0.79
CA MET A 107 -4.17 16.45 0.05
C MET A 107 -2.99 16.99 -0.77
N ILE A 108 -2.78 16.49 -1.97
CA ILE A 108 -1.68 16.94 -2.83
C ILE A 108 -1.84 18.39 -3.28
N GLU A 109 -3.06 18.84 -3.56
CA GLU A 109 -3.33 20.25 -3.88
C GLU A 109 -3.11 21.15 -2.66
N ARG A 110 -3.53 20.72 -1.47
CA ARG A 110 -3.25 21.46 -0.24
C ARG A 110 -1.76 21.52 0.06
N PHE A 111 -1.05 20.45 -0.24
CA PHE A 111 0.40 20.42 -0.12
C PHE A 111 1.04 21.44 -1.07
N ALA A 112 0.60 21.47 -2.35
CA ALA A 112 1.07 22.45 -3.32
C ALA A 112 0.80 23.89 -2.85
N GLN A 113 -0.42 24.19 -2.41
CA GLN A 113 -0.79 25.51 -1.86
C GLN A 113 0.07 25.90 -0.65
N SER A 114 0.36 24.94 0.24
CA SER A 114 1.20 25.18 1.41
C SER A 114 2.67 25.46 1.03
N VAL A 115 3.17 24.77 0.01
CA VAL A 115 4.52 25.03 -0.55
C VAL A 115 4.56 26.41 -1.22
N ASP A 116 3.55 26.76 -2.02
CA ASP A 116 3.49 28.06 -2.69
C ASP A 116 3.42 29.21 -1.68
N ALA A 117 2.61 29.07 -0.61
CA ALA A 117 2.56 30.03 0.49
C ALA A 117 3.91 30.15 1.23
N TYR A 118 4.59 29.05 1.47
CA TYR A 118 5.91 29.05 2.11
C TYR A 118 6.97 29.73 1.23
N LEU A 119 6.86 29.61 -0.09
CA LEU A 119 7.78 30.24 -1.04
C LEU A 119 7.44 31.70 -1.35
N GLU A 120 6.37 32.27 -0.74
CA GLU A 120 5.88 33.62 -0.96
C GLU A 120 5.52 33.93 -2.45
N ARG A 121 5.09 32.89 -3.18
CA ARG A 121 4.62 33.05 -4.55
C ARG A 121 3.18 33.58 -4.58
N PRO A 122 2.87 34.62 -5.37
CA PRO A 122 1.52 35.14 -5.47
C PRO A 122 0.57 34.05 -6.00
N SER A 123 -0.58 33.91 -5.33
CA SER A 123 -1.62 32.92 -5.57
C SER A 123 -2.40 33.07 -6.89
N SER A 124 -1.94 33.87 -7.84
CA SER A 124 -2.68 34.23 -9.07
C SER A 124 -2.83 33.08 -10.08
N GLU A 125 -2.04 32.00 -9.96
CA GLU A 125 -2.20 30.81 -10.82
C GLU A 125 -2.96 29.64 -10.13
N ALA A 126 -3.30 29.80 -8.84
CA ALA A 126 -3.96 28.74 -8.05
C ALA A 126 -5.48 28.66 -8.27
N ASN A 127 -6.09 29.52 -9.09
CA ASN A 127 -7.55 29.65 -9.19
C ASN A 127 -8.18 29.03 -10.44
N GLN A 128 -7.49 28.21 -11.19
CA GLN A 128 -8.15 27.35 -12.16
C GLN A 128 -8.46 26.00 -11.50
N ARG A 129 -9.67 25.91 -10.92
CA ARG A 129 -10.23 24.60 -10.52
C ARG A 129 -10.41 23.77 -11.78
N PRO A 130 -9.83 22.57 -11.88
CA PRO A 130 -10.28 21.62 -12.88
C PRO A 130 -11.73 21.23 -12.54
N GLU A 131 -12.62 21.27 -13.51
CA GLU A 131 -14.05 20.94 -13.36
C GLU A 131 -14.29 19.44 -13.09
N THR A 132 -13.27 18.62 -13.13
CA THR A 132 -13.31 17.20 -12.81
C THR A 132 -12.50 16.92 -11.54
N ILE A 133 -13.11 16.22 -10.58
CA ILE A 133 -12.50 15.76 -9.33
C ILE A 133 -11.60 14.52 -9.64
N SER A 134 -10.62 14.68 -10.50
CA SER A 134 -9.58 13.68 -10.72
C SER A 134 -8.41 13.89 -9.75
N LEU A 135 -7.75 12.80 -9.36
CA LEU A 135 -6.48 12.90 -8.66
C LEU A 135 -5.44 13.45 -9.64
N PRO A 136 -4.64 14.47 -9.26
CA PRO A 136 -3.68 15.05 -10.19
C PRO A 136 -2.65 14.02 -10.64
N ILE A 137 -2.32 14.05 -11.92
CA ILE A 137 -1.21 13.26 -12.48
C ILE A 137 0.09 13.81 -11.89
N ALA A 138 0.87 12.95 -11.27
CA ALA A 138 2.17 13.35 -10.77
C ALA A 138 3.11 13.65 -11.94
N THR A 139 3.68 14.86 -11.99
CA THR A 139 4.85 15.12 -12.80
C THR A 139 6.05 14.44 -12.12
N LEU A 140 6.36 13.22 -12.56
CA LEU A 140 7.34 12.37 -11.87
C LEU A 140 8.77 12.94 -11.97
N PRO A 141 9.62 12.70 -10.97
CA PRO A 141 11.01 13.15 -10.98
C PRO A 141 11.77 12.52 -12.15
N THR A 142 12.69 13.27 -12.74
CA THR A 142 13.55 12.82 -13.86
C THR A 142 14.72 11.93 -13.42
N THR A 143 14.85 11.60 -12.14
CA THR A 143 15.92 10.77 -11.61
C THR A 143 15.55 9.29 -11.67
N LYS A 144 16.48 8.45 -12.13
CA LYS A 144 16.32 6.99 -12.14
C LYS A 144 15.89 6.45 -10.77
N ALA A 145 14.98 5.50 -10.79
CA ALA A 145 14.43 4.90 -9.59
C ALA A 145 15.48 4.14 -8.77
N ASN A 146 15.53 4.41 -7.46
CA ASN A 146 16.31 3.59 -6.53
C ASN A 146 15.61 2.28 -6.13
N HIS A 147 14.32 2.15 -6.44
CA HIS A 147 13.48 1.00 -6.11
C HIS A 147 12.96 0.34 -7.37
N VAL A 148 12.98 -0.99 -7.38
CA VAL A 148 12.45 -1.81 -8.49
C VAL A 148 10.94 -1.63 -8.63
N ARG A 149 10.26 -1.52 -7.49
CA ARG A 149 8.80 -1.44 -7.35
C ARG A 149 8.35 -0.01 -7.13
N ALA A 150 7.25 0.37 -7.80
CA ALA A 150 6.53 1.60 -7.57
C ALA A 150 5.10 1.33 -7.11
N GLU A 151 4.67 1.98 -6.05
CA GLU A 151 3.26 2.06 -5.69
C GLU A 151 2.57 3.12 -6.53
N LEU A 152 1.53 2.75 -7.27
CA LEU A 152 0.73 3.68 -8.08
C LEU A 152 -0.63 3.86 -7.42
N ARG A 153 -0.89 5.07 -6.92
CA ARG A 153 -2.17 5.39 -6.31
C ARG A 153 -3.24 5.54 -7.39
N ILE A 154 -4.26 4.69 -7.33
CA ILE A 154 -5.38 4.68 -8.27
C ILE A 154 -6.68 5.21 -7.65
N GLN A 155 -6.81 5.12 -6.30
CA GLN A 155 -8.02 5.46 -5.56
C GLN A 155 -7.65 6.09 -4.21
N ASP A 156 -8.46 7.03 -3.73
CA ASP A 156 -8.34 7.66 -2.39
C ASP A 156 -9.72 7.80 -1.75
N GLY A 157 -9.73 7.88 -0.41
CA GLY A 157 -10.93 8.02 0.39
C GLY A 157 -11.68 6.72 0.63
N CYS A 158 -12.52 6.73 1.68
CA CYS A 158 -13.38 5.62 2.08
C CYS A 158 -14.56 6.14 2.90
N ASP A 159 -15.75 5.68 2.57
CA ASP A 159 -16.98 5.93 3.33
C ASP A 159 -17.54 4.66 4.01
N ALA A 160 -16.78 3.57 4.01
CA ALA A 160 -17.10 2.39 4.80
C ALA A 160 -16.90 2.68 6.29
N HIS A 161 -17.92 2.39 7.10
CA HIS A 161 -17.92 2.74 8.53
C HIS A 161 -17.45 1.60 9.41
N CYS A 162 -16.25 1.03 9.12
CA CYS A 162 -15.65 0.02 10.00
C CYS A 162 -15.44 0.60 11.39
N THR A 163 -15.91 -0.09 12.43
CA THR A 163 -15.99 0.45 13.79
C THR A 163 -14.64 0.71 14.45
N PHE A 164 -13.56 0.16 13.93
CA PHE A 164 -12.18 0.33 14.40
C PHE A 164 -11.37 1.33 13.57
N CYS A 165 -11.86 1.73 12.40
CA CYS A 165 -11.08 2.47 11.41
C CYS A 165 -11.35 3.97 11.50
N ILE A 166 -10.29 4.76 11.53
CA ILE A 166 -10.36 6.22 11.54
C ILE A 166 -10.40 6.84 10.14
N ILE A 167 -10.03 6.08 9.12
CA ILE A 167 -9.86 6.57 7.74
C ILE A 167 -11.11 7.28 7.20
N PRO A 168 -12.34 6.78 7.36
CA PRO A 168 -13.53 7.47 6.87
C PRO A 168 -13.75 8.87 7.47
N LYS A 169 -13.06 9.20 8.56
CA LYS A 169 -13.13 10.52 9.19
C LYS A 169 -12.06 11.49 8.72
N ILE A 170 -10.97 10.97 8.16
CA ILE A 170 -9.82 11.79 7.74
C ILE A 170 -9.63 11.80 6.23
N ARG A 171 -10.22 10.84 5.50
CA ARG A 171 -10.23 10.74 4.04
C ARG A 171 -11.66 10.50 3.57
N THR A 172 -12.47 11.54 3.69
CA THR A 172 -13.93 11.49 3.57
C THR A 172 -14.44 11.37 2.15
N THR A 173 -13.70 11.88 1.17
CA THR A 173 -14.12 11.97 -0.23
C THR A 173 -13.44 10.88 -1.03
N LEU A 174 -14.27 10.01 -1.65
CA LEU A 174 -13.77 9.00 -2.58
C LEU A 174 -13.39 9.68 -3.91
N ARG A 175 -12.25 9.25 -4.43
CA ARG A 175 -11.73 9.68 -5.74
C ARG A 175 -11.02 8.53 -6.40
N SER A 176 -11.18 8.41 -7.70
CA SER A 176 -10.40 7.51 -8.55
C SER A 176 -9.68 8.32 -9.63
N LYS A 177 -8.53 7.85 -10.06
CA LYS A 177 -7.92 8.31 -11.31
C LYS A 177 -8.68 7.68 -12.48
N THR A 178 -8.69 8.33 -13.63
CA THR A 178 -9.16 7.68 -14.87
C THR A 178 -8.19 6.59 -15.30
N ILE A 179 -8.62 5.62 -16.10
CA ILE A 179 -7.75 4.58 -16.65
C ILE A 179 -6.61 5.23 -17.45
N ASP A 180 -6.89 6.22 -18.27
CA ASP A 180 -5.90 6.94 -19.09
C ASP A 180 -4.83 7.63 -18.23
N ASP A 181 -5.23 8.25 -17.11
CA ASP A 181 -4.29 8.85 -16.17
C ASP A 181 -3.37 7.81 -15.55
N VAL A 182 -3.93 6.66 -15.15
CA VAL A 182 -3.15 5.57 -14.55
C VAL A 182 -2.18 4.96 -15.56
N VAL A 183 -2.60 4.73 -16.80
CA VAL A 183 -1.74 4.24 -17.89
C VAL A 183 -0.60 5.22 -18.17
N THR A 184 -0.90 6.52 -18.24
CA THR A 184 0.09 7.57 -18.46
C THR A 184 1.13 7.60 -17.34
N GLU A 185 0.69 7.51 -16.10
CA GLU A 185 1.59 7.50 -14.93
C GLU A 185 2.40 6.20 -14.86
N ALA A 186 1.78 5.05 -15.17
CA ALA A 186 2.45 3.76 -15.25
C ALA A 186 3.58 3.77 -16.29
N ALA A 187 3.33 4.29 -17.49
CA ALA A 187 4.34 4.42 -18.54
C ALA A 187 5.53 5.27 -18.06
N ARG A 188 5.27 6.40 -17.41
CA ARG A 188 6.33 7.25 -16.86
C ARG A 188 7.14 6.55 -15.76
N LEU A 189 6.49 5.76 -14.88
CA LEU A 189 7.19 4.98 -13.85
C LEU A 189 8.12 3.95 -14.48
N VAL A 190 7.69 3.30 -15.56
CA VAL A 190 8.52 2.35 -16.32
C VAL A 190 9.70 3.06 -16.99
N GLU A 191 9.49 4.23 -17.60
CA GLU A 191 10.57 5.07 -18.18
C GLU A 191 11.62 5.47 -17.14
N LEU A 192 11.21 5.68 -15.89
CA LEU A 192 12.11 5.96 -14.76
C LEU A 192 12.88 4.73 -14.28
N GLY A 193 12.58 3.54 -14.80
CA GLY A 193 13.30 2.29 -14.51
C GLY A 193 12.60 1.39 -13.49
N HIS A 194 11.36 1.70 -13.06
CA HIS A 194 10.59 0.76 -12.27
C HIS A 194 10.14 -0.43 -13.11
N GLN A 195 10.34 -1.62 -12.61
CA GLN A 195 10.02 -2.87 -13.33
C GLN A 195 8.68 -3.48 -12.84
N GLU A 196 8.27 -3.16 -11.63
CA GLU A 196 7.01 -3.63 -11.02
C GLU A 196 6.18 -2.43 -10.57
N ILE A 197 4.89 -2.46 -10.90
CA ILE A 197 3.89 -1.50 -10.40
C ILE A 197 2.95 -2.21 -9.44
N VAL A 198 2.61 -1.54 -8.34
CA VAL A 198 1.62 -2.01 -7.37
C VAL A 198 0.49 -0.99 -7.30
N PHE A 199 -0.69 -1.33 -7.79
CA PHE A 199 -1.87 -0.51 -7.57
C PHE A 199 -2.14 -0.37 -6.09
N THR A 200 -2.32 0.86 -5.64
CA THR A 200 -2.61 1.16 -4.24
C THR A 200 -3.76 2.15 -4.09
N GLY A 201 -4.45 2.06 -2.98
CA GLY A 201 -5.57 2.92 -2.65
C GLY A 201 -5.99 2.75 -1.20
N VAL A 202 -6.92 3.56 -0.76
CA VAL A 202 -7.53 3.46 0.57
C VAL A 202 -8.56 2.34 0.61
N PHE A 203 -9.40 2.26 -0.42
CA PHE A 203 -10.38 1.22 -0.63
C PHE A 203 -10.44 0.90 -2.14
N ILE A 204 -9.50 0.09 -2.60
CA ILE A 204 -9.25 -0.12 -4.04
C ILE A 204 -10.48 -0.66 -4.77
N GLY A 205 -11.28 -1.50 -4.12
CA GLY A 205 -12.52 -2.03 -4.70
C GLY A 205 -13.57 -0.97 -5.03
N ALA A 206 -13.40 0.27 -4.57
CA ALA A 206 -14.23 1.39 -4.97
C ALA A 206 -13.65 2.18 -6.16
N PHE A 207 -12.66 1.65 -6.87
CA PHE A 207 -12.17 2.27 -8.09
C PHE A 207 -13.31 2.44 -9.11
N GLY A 208 -13.45 3.66 -9.64
CA GLY A 208 -14.55 4.02 -10.54
C GLY A 208 -15.92 4.24 -9.88
N HIS A 209 -16.07 3.99 -8.58
CA HIS A 209 -17.32 4.13 -7.86
C HIS A 209 -17.34 5.37 -6.94
N GLU A 210 -18.53 5.90 -6.71
CA GLU A 210 -18.76 7.06 -5.83
C GLU A 210 -18.76 6.69 -4.33
N THR A 211 -18.85 5.41 -3.99
CA THR A 211 -18.96 4.90 -2.63
C THR A 211 -18.28 3.54 -2.46
N ALA A 212 -17.67 3.32 -1.30
CA ALA A 212 -17.14 2.02 -0.88
C ALA A 212 -18.25 1.06 -0.36
N LEU A 213 -19.50 1.54 -0.25
CA LEU A 213 -20.62 0.72 0.19
C LEU A 213 -21.24 -0.03 -0.98
N ARG A 214 -20.80 -1.27 -1.25
CA ARG A 214 -21.23 -2.10 -2.39
C ARG A 214 -22.73 -2.08 -2.66
N ARG A 215 -23.55 -2.24 -1.61
CA ARG A 215 -25.03 -2.19 -1.72
C ARG A 215 -25.59 -0.85 -2.23
N LYS A 216 -24.77 0.20 -2.27
CA LYS A 216 -25.13 1.54 -2.75
C LYS A 216 -24.48 1.90 -4.09
N GLN A 217 -23.54 1.08 -4.55
CA GLN A 217 -22.92 1.30 -5.86
C GLN A 217 -23.97 1.14 -6.96
N LYS A 218 -24.15 2.16 -7.78
CA LYS A 218 -25.17 2.22 -8.83
C LYS A 218 -24.58 2.66 -10.18
N THR A 219 -23.30 2.53 -10.36
CA THR A 219 -22.61 3.05 -11.53
C THR A 219 -22.46 1.93 -12.58
N PRO A 220 -23.44 1.76 -13.51
CA PRO A 220 -23.36 0.72 -14.57
C PRO A 220 -22.20 0.95 -15.52
N ASP A 221 -21.81 2.22 -15.72
CA ASP A 221 -20.75 2.67 -16.64
C ASP A 221 -19.46 3.05 -15.90
N ALA A 222 -19.26 2.56 -14.67
CA ALA A 222 -18.03 2.81 -13.94
C ALA A 222 -16.85 2.10 -14.61
N GLU A 223 -15.72 2.78 -14.68
CA GLU A 223 -14.46 2.12 -15.01
C GLU A 223 -14.17 1.04 -13.96
N HIS A 224 -13.87 -0.16 -14.40
CA HIS A 224 -13.66 -1.29 -13.50
C HIS A 224 -12.20 -1.63 -13.35
N LEU A 225 -11.85 -2.29 -12.24
CA LEU A 225 -10.48 -2.77 -12.01
C LEU A 225 -10.03 -3.76 -13.10
N ALA A 226 -10.94 -4.54 -13.69
CA ALA A 226 -10.63 -5.44 -14.78
C ALA A 226 -10.08 -4.67 -15.99
N ASP A 227 -10.80 -3.63 -16.43
CA ASP A 227 -10.40 -2.79 -17.57
C ASP A 227 -9.07 -2.08 -17.28
N LEU A 228 -8.85 -1.66 -16.03
CA LEU A 228 -7.60 -1.05 -15.61
C LEU A 228 -6.43 -2.04 -15.69
N PHE A 229 -6.61 -3.31 -15.30
CA PHE A 229 -5.59 -4.34 -15.44
C PHE A 229 -5.24 -4.58 -16.91
N ASP A 230 -6.27 -4.69 -17.76
CA ASP A 230 -6.09 -4.88 -19.22
C ASP A 230 -5.31 -3.73 -19.83
N ALA A 231 -5.64 -2.49 -19.49
CA ALA A 231 -4.98 -1.32 -20.05
C ALA A 231 -3.51 -1.17 -19.56
N VAL A 232 -3.27 -1.30 -18.25
CA VAL A 232 -1.92 -1.09 -17.69
C VAL A 232 -0.98 -2.24 -18.00
N ALA A 233 -1.46 -3.46 -18.13
CA ALA A 233 -0.64 -4.60 -18.55
C ALA A 233 -0.02 -4.42 -19.96
N GLN A 234 -0.60 -3.55 -20.79
CA GLN A 234 -0.08 -3.24 -22.13
C GLN A 234 1.02 -2.17 -22.11
N VAL A 235 1.37 -1.59 -20.97
CA VAL A 235 2.44 -0.59 -20.88
C VAL A 235 3.77 -1.21 -21.23
N ASN A 236 4.38 -0.67 -22.30
CA ASN A 236 5.64 -1.22 -22.83
C ASN A 236 6.76 -1.13 -21.78
N GLY A 237 7.45 -2.24 -21.55
CA GLY A 237 8.55 -2.36 -20.59
C GLY A 237 8.12 -2.70 -19.15
N LEU A 238 6.83 -2.69 -18.81
CA LEU A 238 6.34 -3.19 -17.54
C LEU A 238 6.59 -4.71 -17.44
N LYS A 239 7.18 -5.16 -16.33
CA LYS A 239 7.49 -6.57 -16.10
C LYS A 239 6.50 -7.24 -15.16
N ARG A 240 5.97 -6.48 -14.18
CA ARG A 240 5.00 -6.99 -13.21
C ARG A 240 3.99 -5.96 -12.79
N LEU A 241 2.77 -6.43 -12.60
CA LEU A 241 1.66 -5.67 -12.07
C LEU A 241 1.05 -6.42 -10.87
N ARG A 242 0.89 -5.71 -9.77
CA ARG A 242 0.24 -6.20 -8.54
C ARG A 242 -0.83 -5.24 -8.09
N ILE A 243 -1.71 -5.75 -7.24
CA ILE A 243 -2.67 -4.93 -6.49
C ILE A 243 -2.39 -5.04 -4.99
N SER A 244 -2.62 -3.97 -4.25
CA SER A 244 -2.51 -3.99 -2.78
C SER A 244 -3.78 -4.58 -2.14
N SER A 245 -4.18 -4.11 -0.96
CA SER A 245 -5.31 -4.68 -0.22
C SER A 245 -6.65 -4.51 -0.93
N MET A 246 -7.39 -5.61 -1.07
CA MET A 246 -8.77 -5.62 -1.58
C MET A 246 -9.72 -6.23 -0.56
N GLU A 247 -10.92 -5.67 -0.44
CA GLU A 247 -11.96 -6.38 0.31
C GLU A 247 -12.44 -7.63 -0.44
N PRO A 248 -12.81 -8.68 0.30
CA PRO A 248 -13.22 -9.94 -0.30
C PRO A 248 -14.31 -9.81 -1.37
N GLY A 249 -15.32 -9.00 -1.13
CA GLY A 249 -16.43 -8.82 -2.07
C GLY A 249 -16.10 -7.97 -3.31
N ASP A 250 -14.90 -7.44 -3.42
CA ASP A 250 -14.43 -6.70 -4.59
C ASP A 250 -13.61 -7.59 -5.54
N VAL A 251 -13.34 -8.84 -5.13
CA VAL A 251 -12.75 -9.86 -6.01
C VAL A 251 -13.87 -10.48 -6.83
N THR A 252 -14.01 -10.03 -8.06
CA THR A 252 -15.05 -10.47 -8.99
C THR A 252 -14.49 -11.41 -10.05
N GLU A 253 -15.37 -12.21 -10.70
CA GLU A 253 -14.95 -13.06 -11.81
C GLU A 253 -14.30 -12.27 -12.95
N PRO A 254 -14.85 -11.12 -13.42
CA PRO A 254 -14.18 -10.32 -14.45
C PRO A 254 -12.78 -9.85 -14.06
N LEU A 255 -12.57 -9.50 -12.79
CA LEU A 255 -11.23 -9.13 -12.30
C LEU A 255 -10.26 -10.30 -12.37
N LEU A 256 -10.68 -11.48 -11.93
CA LEU A 256 -9.84 -12.68 -11.99
C LEU A 256 -9.55 -13.10 -13.42
N ASP A 257 -10.53 -12.97 -14.32
CA ASP A 257 -10.36 -13.25 -15.76
C ASP A 257 -9.37 -12.28 -16.39
N ALA A 258 -9.42 -10.98 -16.06
CA ALA A 258 -8.42 -10.00 -16.50
C ALA A 258 -7.03 -10.31 -15.94
N MET A 259 -6.94 -10.74 -14.67
CA MET A 259 -5.65 -11.17 -14.09
C MET A 259 -5.06 -12.37 -14.83
N VAL A 260 -5.89 -13.34 -15.22
CA VAL A 260 -5.44 -14.51 -15.99
C VAL A 260 -5.03 -14.13 -17.42
N ALA A 261 -5.83 -13.30 -18.09
CA ALA A 261 -5.58 -12.88 -19.48
C ALA A 261 -4.27 -12.09 -19.63
N ASN A 262 -3.85 -11.40 -18.58
CA ASN A 262 -2.66 -10.54 -18.60
C ASN A 262 -1.42 -11.19 -17.92
N GLN A 263 -1.44 -12.50 -17.71
CA GLN A 263 -0.23 -13.21 -17.28
C GLN A 263 0.81 -13.22 -18.41
N PRO A 264 2.12 -13.23 -18.09
CA PRO A 264 2.74 -13.27 -16.76
C PRO A 264 2.91 -11.90 -16.11
N ILE A 265 2.47 -10.79 -16.72
CA ILE A 265 2.64 -9.44 -16.19
C ILE A 265 1.83 -9.28 -14.90
N VAL A 266 0.55 -9.64 -14.93
CA VAL A 266 -0.28 -9.69 -13.72
C VAL A 266 -0.01 -10.98 -12.97
N VAL A 267 0.52 -10.86 -11.76
CA VAL A 267 1.02 -12.01 -11.00
C VAL A 267 -0.03 -12.61 -10.07
N PRO A 268 0.01 -13.92 -9.80
CA PRO A 268 -0.97 -14.63 -8.97
C PRO A 268 -0.76 -14.38 -7.47
N HIS A 269 -0.92 -13.14 -7.04
CA HIS A 269 -0.84 -12.73 -5.63
C HIS A 269 -1.93 -11.72 -5.29
N LEU A 270 -2.69 -12.01 -4.23
CA LEU A 270 -3.70 -11.10 -3.68
C LEU A 270 -3.51 -10.92 -2.17
N HIS A 271 -3.71 -9.69 -1.70
CA HIS A 271 -3.80 -9.38 -0.29
C HIS A 271 -5.26 -9.14 0.09
N LEU A 272 -5.84 -10.06 0.85
CA LEU A 272 -7.27 -10.15 1.14
C LEU A 272 -7.50 -10.12 2.67
N PRO A 273 -7.72 -8.94 3.27
CA PRO A 273 -7.86 -8.80 4.71
C PRO A 273 -9.07 -9.55 5.28
N LEU A 274 -8.82 -10.59 6.06
CA LEU A 274 -9.86 -11.35 6.78
C LEU A 274 -10.38 -10.56 7.99
N GLN A 275 -9.53 -9.83 8.67
CA GLN A 275 -9.73 -9.11 9.93
C GLN A 275 -10.08 -10.02 11.11
N SER A 276 -11.06 -10.92 11.00
CA SER A 276 -11.46 -11.94 11.97
C SER A 276 -12.14 -13.12 11.28
N GLY A 277 -11.96 -14.31 11.80
CA GLY A 277 -12.65 -15.53 11.33
C GLY A 277 -13.99 -15.79 12.02
N SER A 278 -14.54 -14.83 12.78
CA SER A 278 -15.83 -14.92 13.44
C SER A 278 -16.84 -13.94 12.83
N ASP A 279 -17.98 -14.44 12.35
CA ASP A 279 -19.09 -13.62 11.86
C ASP A 279 -19.60 -12.63 12.90
N GLN A 280 -19.58 -13.02 14.18
CA GLN A 280 -19.98 -12.13 15.26
C GLN A 280 -19.03 -10.94 15.36
N VAL A 281 -17.73 -11.16 15.27
CA VAL A 281 -16.72 -10.10 15.32
C VAL A 281 -16.78 -9.26 14.05
N LEU A 282 -16.89 -9.86 12.85
CA LEU A 282 -17.03 -9.15 11.57
C LEU A 282 -18.25 -8.21 11.57
N ARG A 283 -19.41 -8.67 12.06
CA ARG A 283 -20.59 -7.81 12.22
C ARG A 283 -20.33 -6.64 13.17
N LYS A 284 -19.63 -6.86 14.30
CA LYS A 284 -19.23 -5.78 15.21
C LYS A 284 -18.19 -4.85 14.61
N MET A 285 -17.31 -5.35 13.79
CA MET A 285 -16.38 -4.55 12.99
C MET A 285 -17.09 -3.75 11.87
N ASN A 286 -18.38 -4.03 11.61
CA ASN A 286 -19.17 -3.49 10.52
C ASN A 286 -18.56 -3.81 9.13
N ARG A 287 -18.13 -5.07 8.95
CA ARG A 287 -17.63 -5.55 7.65
C ARG A 287 -18.78 -5.85 6.70
N GLN A 288 -18.53 -5.74 5.41
CA GLN A 288 -19.53 -5.92 4.35
C GLN A 288 -19.59 -7.38 3.84
N TYR A 289 -18.97 -8.33 4.55
CA TYR A 289 -18.91 -9.75 4.21
C TYR A 289 -18.98 -10.61 5.49
N GLY A 290 -19.41 -11.87 5.31
CA GLY A 290 -19.34 -12.93 6.29
C GLY A 290 -18.22 -13.92 5.98
N ILE A 291 -18.08 -14.93 6.82
CA ILE A 291 -17.03 -15.97 6.66
C ILE A 291 -17.33 -16.85 5.45
N GLU A 292 -18.59 -17.17 5.18
CA GLU A 292 -18.98 -17.94 4.01
C GLU A 292 -18.61 -17.21 2.74
N ASP A 293 -19.01 -15.94 2.58
CA ASP A 293 -18.64 -15.08 1.44
C ASP A 293 -17.12 -15.02 1.25
N TYR A 294 -16.37 -14.92 2.37
CA TYR A 294 -14.92 -14.88 2.32
C TYR A 294 -14.32 -16.19 1.78
N LEU A 295 -14.79 -17.33 2.27
CA LEU A 295 -14.29 -18.65 1.86
C LEU A 295 -14.66 -18.97 0.41
N ASP A 296 -15.85 -18.60 -0.04
CA ASP A 296 -16.29 -18.77 -1.43
C ASP A 296 -15.42 -17.94 -2.38
N MET A 297 -15.13 -16.69 -2.03
CA MET A 297 -14.20 -15.84 -2.77
C MET A 297 -12.79 -16.43 -2.81
N ILE A 298 -12.29 -16.99 -1.69
CA ILE A 298 -10.99 -17.69 -1.65
C ILE A 298 -10.98 -18.90 -2.59
N ALA A 299 -12.07 -19.69 -2.58
CA ALA A 299 -12.19 -20.86 -3.45
C ALA A 299 -12.17 -20.44 -4.94
N MET A 300 -12.99 -19.45 -5.31
CA MET A 300 -13.01 -18.87 -6.66
C MET A 300 -11.62 -18.35 -7.08
N THR A 301 -10.95 -17.62 -6.19
CA THR A 301 -9.60 -17.07 -6.46
C THR A 301 -8.58 -18.19 -6.71
N LYS A 302 -8.61 -19.24 -5.90
CA LYS A 302 -7.73 -20.40 -6.07
C LYS A 302 -8.03 -21.16 -7.37
N ASP A 303 -9.29 -21.37 -7.67
CA ASP A 303 -9.71 -22.06 -8.90
C ASP A 303 -9.20 -21.32 -10.14
N ARG A 304 -9.40 -20.01 -10.21
CA ARG A 304 -9.05 -19.20 -11.39
C ARG A 304 -7.56 -18.91 -11.54
N LEU A 305 -6.83 -18.68 -10.43
CA LEU A 305 -5.44 -18.24 -10.47
C LEU A 305 -4.43 -19.37 -10.19
N THR A 306 -4.84 -20.62 -10.11
CA THR A 306 -3.90 -21.75 -10.00
C THR A 306 -3.24 -22.01 -11.35
N ILE A 307 -1.91 -21.93 -11.38
CA ILE A 307 -1.09 -22.13 -12.58
C ILE A 307 -0.19 -23.33 -12.35
N ASP A 308 -0.21 -24.30 -13.26
CA ASP A 308 0.62 -25.53 -13.20
C ASP A 308 0.57 -26.24 -11.83
N GLY A 309 -0.64 -26.26 -11.25
CA GLY A 309 -0.89 -26.84 -9.93
C GLY A 309 -0.32 -26.04 -8.76
N MET A 310 0.14 -24.82 -8.98
CA MET A 310 0.56 -23.89 -7.93
C MET A 310 -0.57 -22.88 -7.64
N PRO A 311 -1.14 -22.88 -6.43
CA PRO A 311 -2.19 -21.94 -6.08
C PRO A 311 -1.64 -20.51 -5.98
N PRO A 312 -2.50 -19.47 -6.16
CA PRO A 312 -2.08 -18.10 -5.96
C PRO A 312 -1.60 -17.88 -4.52
N ALA A 313 -0.67 -16.94 -4.36
CA ALA A 313 -0.26 -16.50 -3.05
C ALA A 313 -1.33 -15.59 -2.45
N ILE A 314 -1.85 -15.96 -1.31
CA ILE A 314 -2.81 -15.14 -0.57
C ILE A 314 -2.17 -14.66 0.71
N THR A 315 -2.22 -13.36 0.95
CA THR A 315 -1.81 -12.73 2.22
C THR A 315 -2.99 -12.03 2.86
N THR A 316 -2.96 -11.84 4.17
CA THR A 316 -4.10 -11.28 4.91
C THR A 316 -3.68 -10.43 6.10
N ASP A 317 -4.62 -9.60 6.56
CA ASP A 317 -4.54 -8.87 7.84
C ASP A 317 -5.52 -9.48 8.84
N ILE A 318 -5.08 -9.66 10.10
CA ILE A 318 -5.93 -10.11 11.21
C ILE A 318 -5.74 -9.17 12.41
N ILE A 319 -6.85 -8.71 12.97
CA ILE A 319 -6.87 -7.90 14.18
C ILE A 319 -7.16 -8.80 15.38
N CYS A 320 -6.17 -8.99 16.24
CA CYS A 320 -6.30 -9.75 17.48
C CYS A 320 -6.76 -8.88 18.63
N GLY A 321 -7.66 -9.42 19.45
CA GLY A 321 -8.11 -8.74 20.66
C GLY A 321 -9.04 -7.56 20.37
N PHE A 322 -9.82 -7.66 19.30
CA PHE A 322 -10.89 -6.71 19.04
C PHE A 322 -11.84 -6.66 20.25
N PRO A 323 -12.32 -5.49 20.68
CA PRO A 323 -13.26 -5.39 21.80
C PRO A 323 -14.44 -6.33 21.61
N THR A 324 -14.74 -7.16 22.62
CA THR A 324 -15.77 -8.21 22.59
C THR A 324 -15.39 -9.55 21.95
N GLU A 325 -14.20 -9.72 21.38
CA GLU A 325 -13.74 -11.00 20.87
C GLU A 325 -13.61 -12.03 22.00
N THR A 326 -14.36 -13.12 21.94
CA THR A 326 -14.29 -14.24 22.89
C THR A 326 -13.19 -15.24 22.53
N ASP A 327 -12.96 -16.25 23.35
CA ASP A 327 -12.03 -17.34 23.02
C ASP A 327 -12.59 -18.23 21.91
N GLU A 328 -13.91 -18.40 21.83
CA GLU A 328 -14.61 -19.08 20.76
C GLU A 328 -14.48 -18.35 19.42
N ASP A 329 -14.62 -17.01 19.42
CA ASP A 329 -14.42 -16.18 18.24
C ASP A 329 -12.97 -16.30 17.70
N PHE A 330 -12.01 -16.27 18.63
CA PHE A 330 -10.60 -16.44 18.27
C PHE A 330 -10.30 -17.86 17.74
N ALA A 331 -10.91 -18.90 18.33
CA ALA A 331 -10.79 -20.27 17.83
C ALA A 331 -11.35 -20.43 16.40
N GLN A 332 -12.47 -19.75 16.09
CA GLN A 332 -12.99 -19.68 14.71
C GLN A 332 -11.98 -19.01 13.77
N THR A 333 -11.35 -17.90 14.19
CA THR A 333 -10.31 -17.23 13.40
C THR A 333 -9.16 -18.17 13.09
N VAL A 334 -8.64 -18.92 14.08
CA VAL A 334 -7.59 -19.93 13.89
C VAL A 334 -8.03 -21.01 12.90
N LYS A 335 -9.29 -21.46 12.98
CA LYS A 335 -9.84 -22.49 12.06
C LYS A 335 -9.86 -21.98 10.61
N VAL A 336 -10.37 -20.77 10.37
CA VAL A 336 -10.40 -20.17 9.02
C VAL A 336 -8.99 -20.00 8.47
N VAL A 337 -8.07 -19.50 9.28
CA VAL A 337 -6.66 -19.31 8.89
C VAL A 337 -6.01 -20.61 8.43
N LYS A 338 -6.20 -21.69 9.17
CA LYS A 338 -5.69 -23.02 8.79
C LYS A 338 -6.31 -23.55 7.50
N ASN A 339 -7.61 -23.29 7.29
CA ASN A 339 -8.32 -23.74 6.10
C ASN A 339 -7.85 -23.01 4.83
N VAL A 340 -7.60 -21.71 4.93
CA VAL A 340 -7.17 -20.90 3.78
C VAL A 340 -5.72 -21.20 3.38
N GLY A 341 -4.79 -21.33 4.33
CA GLY A 341 -3.38 -21.64 4.06
C GLY A 341 -2.65 -20.45 3.42
N TYR A 342 -2.56 -19.35 4.13
CA TYR A 342 -1.92 -18.11 3.66
C TYR A 342 -0.41 -18.26 3.45
N LEU A 343 0.14 -17.50 2.49
CA LEU A 343 1.58 -17.26 2.40
C LEU A 343 2.07 -16.40 3.57
N HIS A 344 1.28 -15.42 3.98
CA HIS A 344 1.65 -14.54 5.09
C HIS A 344 0.44 -13.90 5.76
N ILE A 345 0.50 -13.75 7.07
CA ILE A 345 -0.53 -13.13 7.91
C ILE A 345 0.09 -11.93 8.62
N HIS A 346 -0.38 -10.75 8.31
CA HIS A 346 -0.05 -9.58 9.11
C HIS A 346 -0.93 -9.55 10.36
N VAL A 347 -0.36 -9.88 11.50
CA VAL A 347 -1.05 -9.95 12.78
C VAL A 347 -0.97 -8.59 13.49
N PHE A 348 -2.11 -7.95 13.69
CA PHE A 348 -2.23 -6.68 14.39
C PHE A 348 -2.91 -6.83 15.74
N PRO A 349 -2.28 -6.49 16.86
CA PRO A 349 -3.03 -6.26 18.09
C PRO A 349 -4.00 -5.10 17.87
N TYR A 350 -5.25 -5.25 18.33
CA TYR A 350 -6.20 -4.14 18.26
C TYR A 350 -5.60 -2.88 18.89
N SER A 351 -5.71 -1.78 18.19
CA SER A 351 -5.18 -0.50 18.63
C SER A 351 -6.29 0.54 18.72
N ILE A 352 -6.53 1.08 19.92
CA ILE A 352 -7.55 2.11 20.16
C ILE A 352 -7.30 3.32 19.28
N ARG A 353 -8.32 3.75 18.54
CA ARG A 353 -8.33 4.98 17.75
C ARG A 353 -9.41 5.91 18.26
N THR A 354 -9.00 7.01 18.88
CA THR A 354 -9.92 8.06 19.35
C THR A 354 -10.85 8.48 18.22
N GLY A 355 -12.14 8.59 18.52
CA GLY A 355 -13.14 8.94 17.52
C GLY A 355 -13.81 7.74 16.82
N THR A 356 -13.29 6.52 16.94
CA THR A 356 -13.95 5.30 16.41
C THR A 356 -14.96 4.73 17.40
N ALA A 357 -15.91 3.92 16.90
CA ALA A 357 -16.92 3.30 17.76
C ALA A 357 -16.27 2.29 18.73
N ALA A 358 -15.40 1.43 18.25
CA ALA A 358 -14.75 0.38 19.03
C ALA A 358 -13.82 0.92 20.12
N ALA A 359 -13.35 2.17 20.01
CA ALA A 359 -12.55 2.81 21.05
C ALA A 359 -13.31 2.98 22.38
N ARG A 360 -14.64 3.04 22.33
CA ARG A 360 -15.52 3.23 23.49
C ARG A 360 -15.93 1.92 24.15
N TRP A 361 -15.60 0.78 23.54
CA TRP A 361 -16.00 -0.53 24.05
C TRP A 361 -14.98 -1.05 25.06
N LYS A 362 -15.42 -2.01 25.89
CA LYS A 362 -14.54 -2.64 26.90
C LYS A 362 -13.41 -3.38 26.19
N GLN A 363 -12.19 -2.99 26.46
CA GLN A 363 -10.99 -3.59 25.89
C GLN A 363 -10.66 -4.92 26.54
N LEU A 364 -10.03 -5.82 25.79
CA LEU A 364 -9.52 -7.07 26.33
C LEU A 364 -8.24 -6.83 27.15
N PRO A 365 -7.96 -7.69 28.15
CA PRO A 365 -6.69 -7.64 28.87
C PRO A 365 -5.50 -7.83 27.93
N THR A 366 -4.45 -7.03 28.10
CA THR A 366 -3.25 -7.07 27.23
C THR A 366 -2.60 -8.46 27.18
N ALA A 367 -2.66 -9.23 28.29
CA ALA A 367 -2.13 -10.57 28.33
C ALA A 367 -2.87 -11.53 27.37
N VAL A 368 -4.20 -11.40 27.28
CA VAL A 368 -5.03 -12.19 26.35
C VAL A 368 -4.67 -11.83 24.91
N VAL A 369 -4.62 -10.52 24.60
CA VAL A 369 -4.26 -10.03 23.26
C VAL A 369 -2.87 -10.57 22.84
N ARG A 370 -1.87 -10.44 23.74
CA ARG A 370 -0.50 -10.93 23.47
C ARG A 370 -0.47 -12.43 23.20
N LYS A 371 -1.20 -13.23 23.99
CA LYS A 371 -1.28 -14.69 23.78
C LYS A 371 -1.82 -15.00 22.39
N ARG A 372 -2.93 -14.35 21.98
CA ARG A 372 -3.55 -14.56 20.66
C ARG A 372 -2.63 -14.12 19.51
N VAL A 373 -1.95 -12.98 19.65
CA VAL A 373 -0.96 -12.49 18.68
C VAL A 373 0.15 -13.52 18.47
N ASN A 374 0.77 -14.01 19.57
CA ASN A 374 1.85 -15.00 19.48
C ASN A 374 1.37 -16.30 18.80
N GLN A 375 0.19 -16.77 19.13
CA GLN A 375 -0.37 -17.98 18.52
C GLN A 375 -0.60 -17.82 16.99
N LEU A 376 -1.02 -16.62 16.53
CA LEU A 376 -1.17 -16.36 15.10
C LEU A 376 0.18 -16.16 14.40
N LEU A 377 1.19 -15.61 15.06
CA LEU A 377 2.53 -15.50 14.50
C LEU A 377 3.17 -16.88 14.32
N GLU A 378 3.05 -17.78 15.30
CA GLU A 378 3.50 -19.16 15.16
C GLU A 378 2.78 -19.87 14.00
N LEU A 379 1.47 -19.63 13.85
CA LEU A 379 0.69 -20.20 12.75
C LEU A 379 1.09 -19.62 11.40
N ASP A 380 1.40 -18.31 11.31
CA ASP A 380 1.92 -17.66 10.11
C ASP A 380 3.21 -18.32 9.63
N GLU A 381 4.18 -18.54 10.52
CA GLU A 381 5.44 -19.20 10.20
C GLU A 381 5.21 -20.61 9.62
N MET A 382 4.31 -21.38 10.23
CA MET A 382 3.97 -22.74 9.77
C MET A 382 3.31 -22.72 8.39
N LEU A 383 2.35 -21.84 8.16
CA LEU A 383 1.61 -21.73 6.91
C LEU A 383 2.49 -21.17 5.79
N SER A 384 3.32 -20.17 6.09
CA SER A 384 4.30 -19.64 5.16
C SER A 384 5.27 -20.71 4.67
N LEU A 385 5.80 -21.50 5.59
CA LEU A 385 6.66 -22.64 5.24
C LEU A 385 5.90 -23.66 4.38
N SER A 386 4.68 -24.01 4.75
CA SER A 386 3.83 -24.95 4.00
C SER A 386 3.56 -24.46 2.58
N TYR A 387 3.24 -23.17 2.40
CA TYR A 387 3.04 -22.59 1.08
C TYR A 387 4.34 -22.60 0.26
N ARG A 388 5.45 -22.14 0.83
CA ARG A 388 6.75 -22.10 0.14
C ARG A 388 7.27 -23.47 -0.26
N ASN A 389 6.98 -24.51 0.53
CA ASN A 389 7.32 -25.89 0.17
C ASN A 389 6.64 -26.36 -1.12
N GLN A 390 5.50 -25.80 -1.51
CA GLN A 390 4.87 -26.10 -2.80
C GLN A 390 5.67 -25.55 -3.99
N LEU A 391 6.56 -24.58 -3.76
CA LEU A 391 7.47 -24.05 -4.79
C LEU A 391 8.70 -24.96 -5.00
N LEU A 392 8.99 -25.90 -4.09
CA LEU A 392 10.18 -26.76 -4.19
C LEU A 392 10.18 -27.54 -5.52
N GLY A 393 11.28 -27.43 -6.26
CA GLY A 393 11.45 -28.03 -7.57
C GLY A 393 10.76 -27.31 -8.71
N LYS A 394 9.92 -26.29 -8.45
CA LYS A 394 9.26 -25.47 -9.47
C LYS A 394 10.18 -24.37 -9.99
N GLN A 395 9.90 -23.93 -11.20
CA GLN A 395 10.51 -22.75 -11.80
C GLN A 395 9.74 -21.53 -11.37
N VAL A 396 10.44 -20.46 -10.99
CA VAL A 396 9.89 -19.18 -10.58
C VAL A 396 10.64 -18.03 -11.24
N GLU A 397 9.97 -16.92 -11.45
CA GLU A 397 10.55 -15.71 -11.98
C GLU A 397 10.87 -14.76 -10.82
N VAL A 398 12.15 -14.57 -10.50
CA VAL A 398 12.58 -13.74 -9.36
C VAL A 398 13.01 -12.37 -9.84
N MET A 399 12.38 -11.32 -9.33
CA MET A 399 12.80 -9.94 -9.55
C MET A 399 13.85 -9.56 -8.52
N LEU A 400 15.07 -9.24 -8.97
CA LEU A 400 16.19 -8.91 -8.09
C LEU A 400 15.98 -7.56 -7.40
N GLU A 401 15.90 -7.54 -6.08
CA GLU A 401 15.58 -6.33 -5.29
C GLU A 401 16.78 -5.83 -4.46
N GLN A 402 17.53 -6.75 -3.88
CA GLN A 402 18.61 -6.44 -2.96
C GLN A 402 19.83 -7.33 -3.22
N ASP A 403 20.97 -6.70 -3.48
CA ASP A 403 22.27 -7.36 -3.42
C ASP A 403 22.62 -7.65 -1.96
N VAL A 404 22.94 -8.90 -1.65
CA VAL A 404 23.32 -9.34 -0.28
C VAL A 404 24.78 -9.77 -0.20
N GLY A 405 25.57 -9.52 -1.25
CA GLY A 405 26.99 -9.88 -1.35
C GLY A 405 27.22 -11.28 -1.88
N ASP A 406 28.47 -11.61 -2.18
CA ASP A 406 28.91 -12.93 -2.67
C ASP A 406 28.14 -13.42 -3.90
N ASP A 407 27.90 -12.51 -4.86
CA ASP A 407 27.07 -12.75 -6.06
C ASP A 407 25.65 -13.25 -5.74
N SER A 408 25.14 -12.94 -4.56
CA SER A 408 23.83 -13.37 -4.10
C SER A 408 22.85 -12.20 -4.08
N TRP A 409 21.65 -12.48 -4.54
CA TRP A 409 20.55 -11.54 -4.59
C TRP A 409 19.34 -12.08 -3.83
N LYS A 410 18.64 -11.17 -3.17
CA LYS A 410 17.28 -11.39 -2.69
C LYS A 410 16.30 -10.69 -3.60
N GLY A 411 15.19 -11.37 -3.88
CA GLY A 411 14.11 -10.82 -4.67
C GLY A 411 12.79 -11.50 -4.38
N ARG A 412 11.71 -11.02 -5.01
CA ARG A 412 10.40 -11.67 -4.89
C ARG A 412 10.02 -12.35 -6.18
N CYS A 413 9.50 -13.58 -6.04
CA CYS A 413 8.92 -14.26 -7.18
C CYS A 413 7.49 -13.76 -7.48
N GLU A 414 6.89 -14.26 -8.56
CA GLU A 414 5.50 -13.96 -8.94
C GLU A 414 4.50 -14.30 -7.83
N HIS A 415 4.76 -15.36 -7.07
CA HIS A 415 3.98 -15.76 -5.89
C HIS A 415 4.28 -14.96 -4.62
N TYR A 416 4.99 -13.82 -4.72
CA TYR A 416 5.32 -12.93 -3.60
C TYR A 416 6.27 -13.53 -2.55
N ALA A 417 6.70 -14.77 -2.67
CA ALA A 417 7.70 -15.36 -1.80
C ALA A 417 9.06 -14.70 -2.01
N GLU A 418 9.77 -14.40 -0.91
CA GLU A 418 11.17 -13.96 -0.98
C GLU A 418 12.05 -15.15 -1.34
N VAL A 419 12.91 -14.96 -2.35
CA VAL A 419 13.82 -15.97 -2.86
C VAL A 419 15.23 -15.41 -2.88
N THR A 420 16.19 -16.20 -2.43
CA THR A 420 17.62 -15.91 -2.51
C THR A 420 18.25 -16.80 -3.58
N LEU A 421 19.03 -16.20 -4.47
CA LEU A 421 19.71 -16.92 -5.54
C LEU A 421 21.10 -16.30 -5.82
N LYS A 422 22.03 -17.15 -6.28
CA LYS A 422 23.36 -16.69 -6.77
C LYS A 422 23.26 -16.41 -8.25
N THR A 423 23.45 -15.15 -8.64
CA THR A 423 23.42 -14.74 -10.04
C THR A 423 24.17 -13.43 -10.23
N SER A 424 24.79 -13.28 -11.39
CA SER A 424 25.22 -11.97 -11.87
C SER A 424 24.01 -11.27 -12.48
N GLY A 425 23.70 -10.07 -12.04
CA GLY A 425 22.58 -9.31 -12.58
C GLY A 425 22.47 -7.94 -11.92
N ASP A 426 21.62 -7.12 -12.50
CA ASP A 426 21.34 -5.78 -12.00
C ASP A 426 20.04 -5.77 -11.19
N LYS A 427 19.94 -4.81 -10.30
CA LYS A 427 18.70 -4.54 -9.57
C LYS A 427 17.55 -4.29 -10.55
N GLY A 428 16.44 -5.00 -10.37
CA GLY A 428 15.28 -4.97 -11.26
C GLY A 428 15.32 -6.00 -12.40
N ALA A 429 16.41 -6.74 -12.55
CA ALA A 429 16.42 -7.87 -13.50
C ALA A 429 15.43 -8.95 -13.05
N LEU A 430 14.75 -9.54 -14.02
CA LEU A 430 13.87 -10.69 -13.82
C LEU A 430 14.66 -11.94 -14.19
N VAL A 431 14.83 -12.86 -13.24
CA VAL A 431 15.65 -14.05 -13.39
C VAL A 431 14.80 -15.29 -13.20
N SER A 432 14.77 -16.15 -14.22
CA SER A 432 14.15 -17.46 -14.11
C SER A 432 15.03 -18.39 -13.28
N ALA A 433 14.46 -19.01 -12.24
CA ALA A 433 15.22 -19.83 -11.31
C ALA A 433 14.39 -21.02 -10.82
N LYS A 434 15.06 -22.14 -10.56
CA LYS A 434 14.44 -23.33 -9.96
C LYS A 434 14.64 -23.30 -8.47
N VAL A 435 13.55 -23.40 -7.69
CA VAL A 435 13.61 -23.50 -6.23
C VAL A 435 14.21 -24.85 -5.83
N THR A 436 15.30 -24.83 -5.08
CA THR A 436 16.06 -26.01 -4.68
C THR A 436 15.97 -26.35 -3.21
N GLU A 437 15.69 -25.36 -2.37
CA GLU A 437 15.59 -25.55 -0.93
C GLU A 437 14.59 -24.56 -0.33
N VAL A 438 13.82 -25.05 0.65
CA VAL A 438 12.90 -24.22 1.45
C VAL A 438 13.12 -24.58 2.92
N THR A 439 13.48 -23.58 3.71
CA THR A 439 13.60 -23.68 5.17
C THR A 439 12.62 -22.74 5.86
N GLN A 440 12.58 -22.74 7.18
CA GLN A 440 11.79 -21.78 7.93
C GLN A 440 12.22 -20.33 7.61
N GLU A 441 13.51 -20.08 7.42
CA GLU A 441 14.09 -18.75 7.27
C GLU A 441 14.26 -18.30 5.82
N SER A 442 14.35 -19.25 4.85
CA SER A 442 14.75 -18.96 3.49
C SER A 442 14.08 -19.82 2.43
N THR A 443 14.03 -19.33 1.21
CA THR A 443 13.76 -20.08 -0.02
C THR A 443 14.94 -19.83 -0.96
N LEU A 444 15.66 -20.88 -1.32
CA LEU A 444 16.82 -20.83 -2.19
C LEU A 444 16.48 -21.32 -3.59
N ALA A 445 17.03 -20.67 -4.59
CA ALA A 445 16.86 -21.07 -5.99
C ALA A 445 18.17 -20.99 -6.76
N ILE A 446 18.25 -21.74 -7.84
CA ILE A 446 19.37 -21.71 -8.79
C ILE A 446 18.85 -21.15 -10.10
N PRO A 447 19.53 -20.15 -10.69
CA PRO A 447 19.15 -19.60 -12.00
C PRO A 447 19.08 -20.70 -13.04
N THR A 448 18.03 -20.68 -13.83
CA THR A 448 17.91 -21.55 -14.98
C THR A 448 18.57 -20.85 -16.15
N LEU A 449 19.61 -21.46 -16.74
CA LEU A 449 20.24 -20.93 -17.95
C LEU A 449 19.15 -20.84 -19.03
N GLN A 450 18.83 -19.62 -19.46
CA GLN A 450 18.14 -19.46 -20.73
C GLN A 450 19.10 -19.94 -21.81
N ILE A 451 18.79 -21.06 -22.47
CA ILE A 451 19.41 -21.40 -23.73
C ILE A 451 18.94 -20.33 -24.72
N ILE A 452 19.82 -19.36 -25.00
CA ILE A 452 19.61 -18.31 -25.98
C ILE A 452 19.57 -18.92 -27.38
#